data_f46da7194b0caa4cc2bc582a41b71212
#
_entry.id   f46da7194b0caa4cc2bc582a41b71212
#
_cell.length_a   1.000
_cell.length_b   1.000
_cell.length_c   1.000
_cell.angle_alpha   90.00
_cell.angle_beta   90.00
_cell.angle_gamma   90.00
#
_symmetry.space_group_name_H-M   'P 1'
#
loop_
_entity.id
_entity.type
_entity.pdbx_description
1 polymer ?
#
loop_
_entity_poly.entity_id
_entity_poly.type
_entity_poly.pdbx_seq_one_letter_code
_entity_poly.pdbx_strand_id
1 'polypeptide(L)'
;MDDFEKKMLSKIDSRESLTSSELSRLVYNYDIDTEEGDDGRWVRGMYTVVELCGRHFGISWFKGLTEYQDSEFDFQPEEVEKHEKVITVTEWLPIKRGN
;
A
#
# COMPACT_ATOMS: atom_id res chain seq x y z
N MET A 1 -11.32 17.76 -8.69
CA MET A 1 -10.00 17.16 -8.67
C MET A 1 -9.00 18.07 -8.02
N ASP A 2 -8.27 17.54 -7.09
CA ASP A 2 -7.29 18.23 -6.28
C ASP A 2 -6.04 18.51 -7.14
N ASP A 3 -5.47 19.70 -7.01
CA ASP A 3 -4.25 20.06 -7.75
C ASP A 3 -3.07 19.18 -7.35
N PHE A 4 -3.05 18.71 -6.11
CA PHE A 4 -2.02 17.81 -5.63
C PHE A 4 -2.08 16.45 -6.35
N GLU A 5 -3.30 15.91 -6.53
CA GLU A 5 -3.47 14.66 -7.28
C GLU A 5 -2.91 14.78 -8.70
N LYS A 6 -3.25 15.86 -9.39
CA LYS A 6 -2.77 16.10 -10.75
C LYS A 6 -1.27 16.23 -10.79
N LYS A 7 -0.68 16.93 -9.82
CA LYS A 7 0.77 17.10 -9.73
C LYS A 7 1.46 15.77 -9.51
N MET A 8 0.93 14.93 -8.63
CA MET A 8 1.52 13.61 -8.35
C MET A 8 1.42 12.70 -9.56
N LEU A 9 0.27 12.68 -10.24
CA LEU A 9 0.10 11.90 -11.47
C LEU A 9 1.07 12.35 -12.56
N SER A 10 1.24 13.65 -12.73
CA SER A 10 2.18 14.20 -13.71
C SER A 10 3.61 13.74 -13.42
N LYS A 11 4.02 13.78 -12.16
CA LYS A 11 5.35 13.31 -11.75
C LYS A 11 5.52 11.82 -12.01
N ILE A 12 4.53 11.01 -11.64
CA ILE A 12 4.59 9.56 -11.84
C ILE A 12 4.69 9.22 -13.32
N ASP A 13 3.86 9.85 -14.15
CA ASP A 13 3.85 9.60 -15.60
C ASP A 13 5.14 10.07 -16.27
N SER A 14 5.76 11.11 -15.74
CA SER A 14 7.05 11.62 -16.22
C SER A 14 8.24 10.88 -15.61
N ARG A 15 8.00 9.88 -14.78
CA ARG A 15 9.02 9.12 -14.05
C ARG A 15 9.90 10.01 -13.16
N GLU A 16 9.33 11.07 -12.64
CA GLU A 16 9.99 11.90 -11.64
C GLU A 16 9.83 11.26 -10.25
N SER A 17 10.88 11.34 -9.46
CA SER A 17 10.82 10.82 -8.10
C SER A 17 10.00 11.75 -7.21
N LEU A 18 9.11 11.15 -6.41
CA LEU A 18 8.39 11.87 -5.39
C LEU A 18 9.25 12.00 -4.13
N THR A 19 9.10 13.10 -3.43
CA THR A 19 9.78 13.30 -2.15
C THR A 19 9.13 12.48 -1.06
N SER A 20 9.85 12.26 0.05
CA SER A 20 9.30 11.58 1.21
C SER A 20 8.05 12.27 1.74
N SER A 21 8.02 13.58 1.71
CA SER A 21 6.87 14.38 2.12
C SER A 21 5.66 14.14 1.23
N GLU A 22 5.87 14.06 -0.08
CA GLU A 22 4.82 13.79 -1.05
C GLU A 22 4.27 12.37 -0.88
N LEU A 23 5.15 11.39 -0.72
CA LEU A 23 4.76 10.00 -0.49
C LEU A 23 3.96 9.85 0.81
N SER A 24 4.41 10.49 1.87
CA SER A 24 3.71 10.51 3.16
C SER A 24 2.31 11.07 3.03
N ARG A 25 2.17 12.16 2.31
CA ARG A 25 0.86 12.79 2.08
C ARG A 25 -0.08 11.87 1.31
N LEU A 26 0.42 11.16 0.31
CA LEU A 26 -0.37 10.20 -0.45
C LEU A 26 -0.85 9.06 0.45
N VAL A 27 0.05 8.51 1.25
CA VAL A 27 -0.26 7.38 2.12
C VAL A 27 -1.31 7.74 3.17
N TYR A 28 -1.25 8.93 3.73
CA TYR A 28 -2.16 9.32 4.82
C TYR A 28 -3.46 9.96 4.37
N ASN A 29 -3.52 10.52 3.17
CA ASN A 29 -4.70 11.28 2.72
C ASN A 29 -5.44 10.68 1.52
N TYR A 30 -4.81 9.79 0.77
CA TYR A 30 -5.37 9.21 -0.45
C TYR A 30 -5.46 7.69 -0.40
N ASP A 31 -5.21 7.11 0.75
CA ASP A 31 -5.21 5.67 0.94
C ASP A 31 -6.61 5.07 0.78
N ILE A 32 -6.68 3.94 0.10
CA ILE A 32 -7.92 3.16 -0.02
C ILE A 32 -7.77 1.77 0.61
N ASP A 33 -6.54 1.29 0.75
CA ASP A 33 -6.26 0.00 1.36
C ASP A 33 -4.84 0.00 1.90
N THR A 34 -4.62 -0.63 3.03
CA THR A 34 -3.29 -0.75 3.63
C THR A 34 -3.11 -2.14 4.17
N GLU A 35 -2.01 -2.78 3.77
CA GLU A 35 -1.62 -4.07 4.30
C GLU A 35 -0.40 -3.90 5.19
N GLU A 36 -0.41 -4.59 6.33
CA GLU A 36 0.71 -4.61 7.24
C GLU A 36 1.55 -5.85 6.97
N GLY A 37 2.86 -5.64 6.82
CA GLY A 37 3.81 -6.74 6.69
C GLY A 37 4.35 -7.19 8.03
N ASP A 38 5.45 -7.92 7.99
CA ASP A 38 6.09 -8.42 9.20
C ASP A 38 6.68 -7.28 10.03
N ASP A 39 6.57 -7.42 11.35
CA ASP A 39 7.17 -6.47 12.26
C ASP A 39 8.68 -6.64 12.33
N GLY A 40 9.40 -5.56 12.05
CA GLY A 40 10.76 -5.46 12.50
C GLY A 40 10.77 -5.01 13.96
N ARG A 41 11.95 -4.88 14.51
CA ARG A 41 12.11 -4.47 15.91
C ARG A 41 11.66 -3.03 16.17
N TRP A 42 11.94 -2.14 15.22
CA TRP A 42 11.70 -0.70 15.35
C TRP A 42 10.72 -0.16 14.33
N VAL A 43 10.55 -0.89 13.24
CA VAL A 43 9.69 -0.46 12.12
C VAL A 43 8.86 -1.65 11.64
N ARG A 44 7.73 -1.33 11.04
CA ARG A 44 6.84 -2.30 10.40
C ARG A 44 6.78 -2.00 8.92
N GLY A 45 6.97 -3.02 8.07
CA GLY A 45 6.76 -2.88 6.63
C GLY A 45 5.28 -2.68 6.34
N MET A 46 4.97 -1.68 5.52
CA MET A 46 3.58 -1.33 5.15
C MET A 46 3.49 -1.26 3.64
N TYR A 47 2.33 -1.62 3.12
CA TYR A 47 2.00 -1.43 1.71
C TYR A 47 0.64 -0.76 1.62
N THR A 48 0.60 0.42 1.04
CA THR A 48 -0.62 1.21 0.94
C THR A 48 -0.97 1.44 -0.52
N VAL A 49 -2.23 1.18 -0.87
CA VAL A 49 -2.76 1.51 -2.19
C VAL A 49 -3.46 2.85 -2.09
N VAL A 50 -3.11 3.77 -2.96
CA VAL A 50 -3.72 5.10 -3.05
C VAL A 50 -4.46 5.24 -4.37
N GLU A 51 -5.51 6.04 -4.38
CA GLU A 51 -6.27 6.34 -5.58
C GLU A 51 -6.06 7.79 -5.98
N LEU A 52 -5.64 7.99 -7.23
CA LEU A 52 -5.42 9.30 -7.81
C LEU A 52 -6.15 9.38 -9.15
N CYS A 53 -7.18 10.20 -9.22
CA CYS A 53 -7.96 10.41 -10.44
C CYS A 53 -8.45 9.10 -11.09
N GLY A 54 -8.91 8.17 -10.28
CA GLY A 54 -9.39 6.87 -10.75
C GLY A 54 -8.31 5.83 -11.04
N ARG A 55 -7.05 6.19 -10.86
CA ARG A 55 -5.92 5.27 -11.01
C ARG A 55 -5.41 4.85 -9.63
N HIS A 56 -4.85 3.65 -9.55
CA HIS A 56 -4.40 3.07 -8.29
C HIS A 56 -2.88 2.88 -8.30
N PHE A 57 -2.25 3.23 -7.18
CA PHE A 57 -0.80 3.11 -7.02
C PHE A 57 -0.47 2.48 -5.68
N GLY A 58 0.45 1.53 -5.69
CA GLY A 58 0.95 0.90 -4.47
C GLY A 58 2.22 1.57 -3.99
N ILE A 59 2.30 1.85 -2.70
CA ILE A 59 3.46 2.47 -2.07
C ILE A 59 3.91 1.60 -0.90
N SER A 60 5.15 1.13 -0.97
CA SER A 60 5.79 0.43 0.15
C SER A 60 6.46 1.45 1.05
N TRP A 61 6.32 1.29 2.36
CA TRP A 61 6.93 2.20 3.32
C TRP A 61 7.12 1.50 4.65
N PHE A 62 7.85 2.14 5.55
CA PHE A 62 8.11 1.60 6.89
C PHE A 62 7.51 2.51 7.94
N LYS A 63 6.66 1.95 8.77
CA LYS A 63 6.05 2.67 9.89
C LYS A 63 6.94 2.56 11.12
N GLY A 64 7.27 3.69 11.73
CA GLY A 64 7.97 3.71 13.00
C GLY A 64 7.09 3.16 14.11
N LEU A 65 7.62 2.26 14.93
CA LEU A 65 6.88 1.60 16.01
C LEU A 65 7.08 2.27 17.37
N THR A 66 7.99 3.24 17.46
CA THR A 66 8.23 3.98 18.70
C THR A 66 8.19 5.47 18.41
N GLU A 67 8.03 6.28 19.46
CA GLU A 67 8.03 7.73 19.30
C GLU A 67 9.40 8.29 18.86
N TYR A 68 10.45 7.48 18.94
CA TYR A 68 11.79 7.86 18.51
C TYR A 68 12.12 7.40 17.10
N GLN A 69 11.22 6.67 16.46
CA GLN A 69 11.40 6.17 15.10
C GLN A 69 10.42 6.84 14.15
N ASP A 70 10.94 7.57 13.18
CA ASP A 70 10.12 8.17 12.15
C ASP A 70 9.74 7.13 11.10
N SER A 71 8.60 7.32 10.49
CA SER A 71 8.22 6.52 9.33
C SER A 71 9.07 6.90 8.13
N GLU A 72 9.44 5.90 7.32
CA GLU A 72 10.32 6.08 6.17
C GLU A 72 9.57 5.84 4.88
N PHE A 73 9.76 6.74 3.90
CA PHE A 73 9.09 6.70 2.60
C PHE A 73 10.16 6.77 1.51
N ASP A 74 10.81 5.63 1.24
CA ASP A 74 11.94 5.56 0.32
C ASP A 74 11.59 4.91 -1.02
N PHE A 75 10.39 4.35 -1.16
CA PHE A 75 9.98 3.64 -2.36
C PHE A 75 8.99 4.46 -3.17
N GLN A 76 9.19 4.45 -4.49
CA GLN A 76 8.31 5.17 -5.40
C GLN A 76 7.02 4.40 -5.66
N PRO A 77 5.91 5.10 -6.01
CA PRO A 77 4.65 4.43 -6.31
C PRO A 77 4.76 3.56 -7.55
N GLU A 78 4.07 2.42 -7.55
CA GLU A 78 3.89 1.59 -8.73
C GLU A 78 2.40 1.51 -9.07
N GLU A 79 2.08 1.63 -10.33
CA GLU A 79 0.68 1.53 -10.76
C GLU A 79 0.18 0.10 -10.61
N VAL A 80 -0.99 -0.06 -9.98
CA VAL A 80 -1.60 -1.36 -9.73
C VAL A 80 -3.04 -1.37 -10.21
N GLU A 81 -3.57 -2.56 -10.46
CA GLU A 81 -4.96 -2.75 -10.84
C GLU A 81 -5.68 -3.57 -9.79
N LYS A 82 -6.96 -3.27 -9.60
CA LYS A 82 -7.79 -4.08 -8.72
C LYS A 82 -8.19 -5.36 -9.43
N HIS A 83 -7.77 -6.49 -8.90
CA HIS A 83 -8.19 -7.80 -9.39
C HIS A 83 -9.03 -8.47 -8.32
N GLU A 84 -10.28 -8.73 -8.65
CA GLU A 84 -11.13 -9.52 -7.77
C GLU A 84 -10.92 -10.99 -8.08
N LYS A 85 -10.52 -11.73 -7.07
CA LYS A 85 -10.33 -13.18 -7.21
C LYS A 85 -11.39 -13.90 -6.41
N VAL A 86 -12.04 -14.86 -7.07
CA VAL A 86 -12.80 -15.85 -6.33
C VAL A 86 -11.78 -16.89 -5.89
N ILE A 87 -11.51 -16.92 -4.60
CA ILE A 87 -10.58 -17.89 -4.04
C ILE A 87 -11.36 -19.14 -3.65
N THR A 88 -11.05 -20.24 -4.32
CA THR A 88 -11.55 -21.54 -3.93
C THR A 88 -10.58 -22.12 -2.91
N VAL A 89 -11.06 -22.30 -1.70
CA VAL A 89 -10.27 -22.92 -0.63
C VAL A 89 -10.61 -24.39 -0.58
N THR A 90 -9.60 -25.23 -0.71
CA THR A 90 -9.77 -26.67 -0.56
C THR A 90 -9.50 -27.06 0.88
N GLU A 91 -10.48 -27.62 1.52
CA GLU A 91 -10.34 -28.17 2.86
C GLU A 91 -10.35 -29.68 2.82
N TRP A 92 -9.50 -30.27 3.62
CA TRP A 92 -9.45 -31.72 3.80
C TRP A 92 -10.12 -32.07 5.13
N LEU A 93 -11.33 -32.61 5.04
CA LEU A 93 -12.09 -32.95 6.23
C LEU A 93 -11.99 -34.44 6.50
N PRO A 94 -11.98 -34.86 7.79
CA PRO A 94 -11.98 -36.25 8.13
C PRO A 94 -13.26 -36.94 7.61
N ILE A 95 -13.11 -38.12 7.06
CA ILE A 95 -14.26 -38.90 6.65
C ILE A 95 -14.93 -39.44 7.89
N LYS A 96 -16.18 -39.08 8.08
CA LYS A 96 -16.99 -39.70 9.10
C LYS A 96 -17.49 -41.02 8.55
N ARG A 97 -16.84 -42.08 8.95
CA ARG A 97 -17.34 -43.40 8.64
C ARG A 97 -18.37 -43.76 9.71
N GLY A 98 -19.56 -43.71 9.25
CA GLY A 98 -20.70 -43.77 10.04
C GLY A 98 -20.89 -44.95 10.86
N ASN A 99 -20.85 -44.71 11.78
CA ASN A 99 -21.38 -45.55 12.76
C ASN A 99 -22.30 -44.91 13.73
#